data_0c0be9ef5ba13d776264ffdb8b8ce051
#
_entry.id   0c0be9ef5ba13d776264ffdb8b8ce051
#
_cell.length_a   1.000
_cell.length_b   1.000
_cell.length_c   1.000
_cell.angle_alpha   90.00
_cell.angle_beta   90.00
_cell.angle_gamma   90.00
#
_symmetry.space_group_name_H-M   'P 1'
#
loop_
_entity.id
_entity.type
_entity.pdbx_description
1 polymer ?
#
loop_
_entity_poly.entity_id
_entity_poly.type
_entity_poly.pdbx_seq_one_letter_code
_entity_poly.pdbx_strand_id
1 'polypeptide(L)'
;GVYTDDPEGTGNMFVTLPGWLGGQLIVVKMVGVFPANRDRNPPMGSVLGAVAAFDAETGAPVFVADGEAMTYRKTAAISGLGTALPAPPKPSKLLIVGAGGLGPHVAMAHIAARPSLSSLRIWNRSAPRAEALAADLRARGIRAEATQDLDAAVAEADVISCVTMSRKPLIKGALLKPGAHVDLVGAYLPDMREADDDTMRRGTV
;
A
#
# COMPACT_ATOMS: atom_id res chain seq x y z
N GLY A 1 -3.45 14.73 14.29
CA GLY A 1 -4.73 14.57 13.57
C GLY A 1 -5.90 14.58 14.55
N VAL A 2 -7.06 14.92 14.05
CA VAL A 2 -8.32 14.83 14.80
C VAL A 2 -9.09 13.64 14.23
N TYR A 3 -9.46 12.71 15.12
CA TYR A 3 -10.31 11.56 14.81
C TYR A 3 -11.72 11.89 15.28
N THR A 4 -12.69 11.68 14.43
CA THR A 4 -14.11 11.83 14.73
C THR A 4 -14.77 10.49 14.56
N ASP A 5 -15.26 9.93 15.66
CA ASP A 5 -15.98 8.66 15.65
C ASP A 5 -17.40 8.87 15.10
N ASP A 6 -17.92 7.81 14.51
CA ASP A 6 -19.29 7.77 14.04
C ASP A 6 -20.24 7.71 15.24
N PRO A 7 -21.13 8.69 15.42
CA PRO A 7 -22.09 8.70 16.53
C PRO A 7 -23.10 7.55 16.48
N GLU A 8 -23.29 6.91 15.31
CA GLU A 8 -24.17 5.77 15.15
C GLU A 8 -23.49 4.42 15.43
N GLY A 9 -22.17 4.42 15.70
CA GLY A 9 -21.42 3.21 16.05
C GLY A 9 -21.31 2.18 14.91
N THR A 10 -21.43 2.60 13.65
CA THR A 10 -21.36 1.68 12.49
C THR A 10 -19.95 1.22 12.15
N GLY A 11 -18.94 1.68 12.88
CA GLY A 11 -17.53 1.41 12.62
C GLY A 11 -16.92 2.29 11.52
N ASN A 12 -17.63 3.33 11.09
CA ASN A 12 -17.07 4.36 10.23
C ASN A 12 -16.17 5.30 11.04
N MET A 13 -15.25 5.95 10.36
CA MET A 13 -14.34 6.92 10.99
C MET A 13 -14.06 8.06 10.02
N PHE A 14 -13.97 9.28 10.56
CA PHE A 14 -13.50 10.44 9.81
C PHE A 14 -12.27 11.03 10.48
N VAL A 15 -11.24 11.31 9.68
CA VAL A 15 -9.94 11.80 10.18
C VAL A 15 -9.55 13.07 9.46
N THR A 16 -9.17 14.09 10.21
CA THR A 16 -8.61 15.33 9.70
C THR A 16 -7.15 15.44 10.12
N LEU A 17 -6.28 15.57 9.14
CA LEU A 17 -4.82 15.57 9.30
C LEU A 17 -4.25 16.89 8.76
N PRO A 18 -4.15 17.94 9.58
CA PRO A 18 -3.49 19.18 9.19
C PRO A 18 -1.96 19.04 9.26
N GLY A 19 -1.28 19.70 8.34
CA GLY A 19 0.16 19.87 8.33
C GLY A 19 0.52 21.29 7.89
N TRP A 20 1.57 21.86 8.46
CA TRP A 20 2.05 23.19 8.15
C TRP A 20 3.55 23.15 7.85
N LEU A 21 3.93 23.55 6.65
CA LEU A 21 5.30 23.80 6.26
C LEU A 21 5.52 25.31 6.23
N GLY A 22 6.23 25.84 7.22
CA GLY A 22 6.38 27.29 7.45
C GLY A 22 6.85 28.03 6.18
N GLY A 23 6.18 29.16 5.88
CA GLY A 23 6.49 30.01 4.74
C GLY A 23 6.19 29.39 3.35
N GLN A 24 5.62 28.19 3.27
CA GLN A 24 5.37 27.51 2.01
C GLN A 24 3.92 27.06 1.85
N LEU A 25 3.46 26.14 2.69
CA LEU A 25 2.19 25.47 2.46
C LEU A 25 1.52 25.02 3.76
N ILE A 26 0.20 25.17 3.81
CA ILE A 26 -0.66 24.48 4.78
C ILE A 26 -1.42 23.40 4.02
N VAL A 27 -1.44 22.18 4.53
CA VAL A 27 -2.18 21.07 3.91
C VAL A 27 -3.12 20.45 4.92
N VAL A 28 -4.36 20.22 4.52
CA VAL A 28 -5.34 19.49 5.31
C VAL A 28 -5.83 18.28 4.52
N LYS A 29 -5.53 17.09 5.02
CA LYS A 29 -6.10 15.85 4.49
C LYS A 29 -7.32 15.47 5.33
N MET A 30 -8.45 15.26 4.68
CA MET A 30 -9.70 14.80 5.25
C MET A 30 -10.00 13.41 4.69
N VAL A 31 -10.19 12.41 5.54
CA VAL A 31 -10.34 11.00 5.14
C VAL A 31 -11.49 10.37 5.89
N GLY A 32 -12.43 9.81 5.14
CA GLY A 32 -13.45 8.90 5.64
C GLY A 32 -13.02 7.45 5.45
N VAL A 33 -13.14 6.65 6.49
CA VAL A 33 -12.95 5.20 6.45
C VAL A 33 -14.32 4.55 6.65
N PHE A 34 -14.86 3.99 5.59
CA PHE A 34 -16.20 3.42 5.52
C PHE A 34 -16.12 1.98 4.99
N PRO A 35 -15.91 0.98 5.86
CA PRO A 35 -15.68 -0.41 5.44
C PRO A 35 -16.82 -1.00 4.60
N ALA A 36 -18.08 -0.65 4.91
CA ALA A 36 -19.26 -1.13 4.21
C ALA A 36 -19.41 -0.61 2.77
N ASN A 37 -18.60 0.36 2.34
CA ASN A 37 -18.63 0.84 0.96
C ASN A 37 -18.32 -0.25 -0.07
N ARG A 38 -17.61 -1.29 0.32
CA ARG A 38 -17.29 -2.43 -0.56
C ARG A 38 -18.49 -3.27 -0.92
N ASP A 39 -19.51 -3.26 -0.06
CA ASP A 39 -20.74 -4.03 -0.21
C ASP A 39 -21.84 -3.25 -0.94
N ARG A 40 -21.56 -2.00 -1.32
CA ARG A 40 -22.47 -1.17 -2.12
C ARG A 40 -22.54 -1.64 -3.58
N ASN A 41 -23.59 -1.26 -4.27
CA ASN A 41 -23.74 -1.50 -5.70
C ASN A 41 -23.98 -0.15 -6.45
N PRO A 42 -23.02 0.31 -7.26
CA PRO A 42 -21.68 -0.26 -7.47
C PRO A 42 -20.79 -0.14 -6.22
N PRO A 43 -19.78 -1.03 -6.07
CA PRO A 43 -18.86 -0.96 -4.94
C PRO A 43 -18.00 0.32 -4.99
N MET A 44 -17.73 0.88 -3.82
CA MET A 44 -16.91 2.09 -3.65
C MET A 44 -15.64 1.79 -2.84
N GLY A 45 -14.65 2.67 -2.92
CA GLY A 45 -13.49 2.65 -2.04
C GLY A 45 -13.90 2.74 -0.57
N SER A 46 -13.26 1.95 0.29
CA SER A 46 -13.51 2.03 1.74
C SER A 46 -12.77 3.20 2.41
N VAL A 47 -11.83 3.82 1.71
CA VAL A 47 -11.05 4.97 2.18
C VAL A 47 -11.15 6.06 1.13
N LEU A 48 -11.94 7.07 1.40
CA LEU A 48 -12.21 8.19 0.49
C LEU A 48 -11.91 9.50 1.20
N GLY A 49 -11.63 10.57 0.46
CA GLY A 49 -11.38 11.85 1.08
C GLY A 49 -10.94 12.95 0.12
N ALA A 50 -10.54 14.06 0.68
CA ALA A 50 -10.00 15.20 -0.03
C ALA A 50 -8.72 15.71 0.65
N VAL A 51 -7.86 16.34 -0.15
CA VAL A 51 -6.71 17.10 0.33
C VAL A 51 -6.88 18.53 -0.13
N ALA A 52 -6.87 19.49 0.80
CA ALA A 52 -6.86 20.90 0.51
C ALA A 52 -5.50 21.49 0.87
N ALA A 53 -4.96 22.36 0.02
CA ALA A 53 -3.72 23.08 0.27
C ALA A 53 -3.97 24.59 0.20
N PHE A 54 -3.25 25.31 1.07
CA PHE A 54 -3.35 26.76 1.22
C PHE A 54 -1.94 27.33 1.25
N ASP A 55 -1.80 28.52 0.73
CA ASP A 55 -0.59 29.32 0.86
C ASP A 55 -0.34 29.66 2.33
N ALA A 56 0.88 29.48 2.82
CA ALA A 56 1.17 29.62 4.24
C ALA A 56 1.33 31.09 4.70
N GLU A 57 1.47 32.05 3.77
CA GLU A 57 1.60 33.47 4.10
C GLU A 57 0.24 34.17 4.09
N THR A 58 -0.59 33.84 3.10
CA THR A 58 -1.85 34.55 2.85
C THR A 58 -3.09 33.77 3.30
N GLY A 59 -2.98 32.48 3.53
CA GLY A 59 -4.11 31.59 3.79
C GLY A 59 -4.97 31.33 2.56
N ALA A 60 -4.58 31.77 1.37
CA ALA A 60 -5.34 31.56 0.15
C ALA A 60 -5.36 30.08 -0.25
N PRO A 61 -6.52 29.55 -0.72
CA PRO A 61 -6.58 28.19 -1.22
C PRO A 61 -5.76 28.06 -2.51
N VAL A 62 -4.91 27.03 -2.58
CA VAL A 62 -4.04 26.72 -3.74
C VAL A 62 -4.66 25.65 -4.60
N PHE A 63 -5.11 24.54 -3.97
CA PHE A 63 -5.81 23.46 -4.67
C PHE A 63 -6.64 22.59 -3.73
N VAL A 64 -7.54 21.83 -4.33
CA VAL A 64 -8.18 20.67 -3.72
C VAL A 64 -7.96 19.46 -4.63
N ALA A 65 -7.58 18.34 -4.05
CA ALA A 65 -7.29 17.10 -4.77
C ALA A 65 -8.06 15.92 -4.19
N ASP A 66 -8.22 14.89 -5.01
CA ASP A 66 -8.78 13.61 -4.59
C ASP A 66 -7.89 12.95 -3.53
N GLY A 67 -8.48 12.62 -2.38
CA GLY A 67 -7.75 12.07 -1.24
C GLY A 67 -7.40 10.60 -1.39
N GLU A 68 -8.16 9.83 -2.17
CA GLU A 68 -7.85 8.44 -2.47
C GLU A 68 -6.63 8.35 -3.37
N ALA A 69 -6.62 9.09 -4.48
CA ALA A 69 -5.48 9.18 -5.39
C ALA A 69 -4.20 9.63 -4.67
N MET A 70 -4.30 10.65 -3.81
CA MET A 70 -3.19 11.12 -2.98
C MET A 70 -2.71 10.03 -2.02
N THR A 71 -3.63 9.31 -1.39
CA THR A 71 -3.30 8.22 -0.46
C THR A 71 -2.52 7.12 -1.16
N TYR A 72 -2.97 6.68 -2.34
CA TYR A 72 -2.27 5.64 -3.10
C TYR A 72 -0.87 6.09 -3.53
N ARG A 73 -0.74 7.29 -4.05
CA ARG A 73 0.56 7.82 -4.54
C ARG A 73 1.56 8.05 -3.40
N LYS A 74 1.13 8.69 -2.32
CA LYS A 74 1.98 8.94 -1.15
C LYS A 74 2.46 7.62 -0.54
N THR A 75 1.54 6.68 -0.31
CA THR A 75 1.86 5.39 0.32
C THR A 75 2.81 4.58 -0.58
N ALA A 76 2.52 4.50 -1.87
CA ALA A 76 3.40 3.83 -2.82
C ALA A 76 4.80 4.47 -2.92
N ALA A 77 4.89 5.80 -2.84
CA ALA A 77 6.18 6.49 -2.84
C ALA A 77 7.04 6.14 -1.61
N ILE A 78 6.43 5.99 -0.42
CA ILE A 78 7.13 5.56 0.79
C ILE A 78 7.64 4.12 0.63
N SER A 79 6.82 3.21 0.11
CA SER A 79 7.22 1.82 -0.19
C SER A 79 8.38 1.77 -1.18
N GLY A 80 8.32 2.55 -2.26
CA GLY A 80 9.41 2.67 -3.24
C GLY A 80 10.70 3.19 -2.61
N LEU A 81 10.63 4.20 -1.74
CA LEU A 81 11.78 4.73 -1.01
C LEU A 81 12.38 3.67 -0.07
N GLY A 82 11.53 2.93 0.67
CA GLY A 82 11.96 1.80 1.50
C GLY A 82 12.75 0.78 0.68
N THR A 83 12.27 0.42 -0.49
CA THR A 83 13.02 -0.50 -1.37
C THR A 83 14.31 0.12 -1.93
N ALA A 84 14.33 1.41 -2.18
CA ALA A 84 15.54 2.08 -2.69
C ALA A 84 16.71 2.05 -1.71
N LEU A 85 16.46 2.02 -0.41
CA LEU A 85 17.47 2.11 0.65
C LEU A 85 17.95 0.72 1.13
N PRO A 86 17.10 -0.15 1.76
CA PRO A 86 17.54 -1.39 2.39
C PRO A 86 17.43 -2.64 1.50
N ALA A 87 16.79 -2.59 0.32
CA ALA A 87 16.69 -3.78 -0.53
C ALA A 87 18.06 -4.21 -1.08
N PRO A 88 18.22 -5.50 -1.46
CA PRO A 88 19.45 -5.99 -2.07
C PRO A 88 19.93 -5.10 -3.22
N PRO A 89 21.23 -5.03 -3.50
CA PRO A 89 21.76 -4.10 -4.51
C PRO A 89 21.19 -4.26 -5.92
N LYS A 90 20.82 -5.50 -6.30
CA LYS A 90 20.22 -5.81 -7.61
C LYS A 90 19.04 -6.79 -7.46
N PRO A 91 17.94 -6.38 -6.82
CA PRO A 91 16.77 -7.24 -6.71
C PRO A 91 16.18 -7.48 -8.10
N SER A 92 15.73 -8.69 -8.38
CA SER A 92 15.17 -9.08 -9.68
C SER A 92 13.71 -9.53 -9.59
N LYS A 93 13.29 -10.04 -8.44
CA LYS A 93 11.97 -10.63 -8.22
C LYS A 93 11.17 -9.84 -7.18
N LEU A 94 10.06 -9.26 -7.64
CA LEU A 94 9.10 -8.55 -6.79
C LEU A 94 7.87 -9.43 -6.58
N LEU A 95 7.39 -9.54 -5.35
CA LEU A 95 6.10 -10.12 -5.00
C LEU A 95 5.20 -9.04 -4.39
N ILE A 96 4.04 -8.83 -4.99
CA ILE A 96 2.95 -8.04 -4.42
C ILE A 96 1.92 -8.98 -3.81
N VAL A 97 1.66 -8.80 -2.52
CA VAL A 97 0.65 -9.55 -1.76
C VAL A 97 -0.53 -8.64 -1.49
N GLY A 98 -1.59 -8.82 -2.28
CA GLY A 98 -2.80 -7.99 -2.29
C GLY A 98 -3.03 -7.30 -3.63
N ALA A 99 -4.24 -7.46 -4.18
CA ALA A 99 -4.67 -6.86 -5.44
C ALA A 99 -5.83 -5.88 -5.21
N GLY A 100 -5.69 -5.02 -4.19
CA GLY A 100 -6.56 -3.88 -3.94
C GLY A 100 -6.12 -2.62 -4.68
N GLY A 101 -6.81 -1.49 -4.44
CA GLY A 101 -6.52 -0.21 -5.11
C GLY A 101 -5.07 0.28 -4.95
N LEU A 102 -4.40 -0.06 -3.86
CA LEU A 102 -3.01 0.31 -3.62
C LEU A 102 -2.01 -0.56 -4.43
N GLY A 103 -2.37 -1.82 -4.75
CA GLY A 103 -1.49 -2.80 -5.40
C GLY A 103 -0.76 -2.29 -6.65
N PRO A 104 -1.46 -1.75 -7.67
CA PRO A 104 -0.82 -1.24 -8.89
C PRO A 104 0.15 -0.09 -8.62
N HIS A 105 -0.18 0.80 -7.67
CA HIS A 105 0.67 1.95 -7.34
C HIS A 105 1.98 1.53 -6.66
N VAL A 106 1.90 0.57 -5.73
CA VAL A 106 3.07 0.05 -5.03
C VAL A 106 3.96 -0.75 -5.99
N ALA A 107 3.38 -1.58 -6.85
CA ALA A 107 4.14 -2.32 -7.86
C ALA A 107 4.96 -1.36 -8.76
N MET A 108 4.32 -0.31 -9.26
CA MET A 108 4.99 0.71 -10.09
C MET A 108 6.08 1.47 -9.32
N ALA A 109 5.84 1.80 -8.05
CA ALA A 109 6.81 2.52 -7.23
C ALA A 109 8.08 1.69 -6.97
N HIS A 110 7.93 0.39 -6.65
CA HIS A 110 9.08 -0.51 -6.48
C HIS A 110 9.89 -0.66 -7.77
N ILE A 111 9.23 -0.83 -8.92
CA ILE A 111 9.91 -0.96 -10.23
C ILE A 111 10.65 0.34 -10.58
N ALA A 112 10.03 1.50 -10.33
CA ALA A 112 10.66 2.80 -10.57
C ALA A 112 11.89 3.01 -9.65
N ALA A 113 11.80 2.60 -8.37
CA ALA A 113 12.88 2.71 -7.41
C ALA A 113 14.04 1.73 -7.69
N ARG A 114 13.74 0.56 -8.25
CA ARG A 114 14.69 -0.50 -8.58
C ARG A 114 14.42 -1.07 -9.97
N PRO A 115 14.96 -0.46 -11.04
CA PRO A 115 14.76 -0.93 -12.41
C PRO A 115 15.30 -2.34 -12.71
N SER A 116 16.07 -2.91 -11.80
CA SER A 116 16.53 -4.31 -11.89
C SER A 116 15.42 -5.33 -11.62
N LEU A 117 14.28 -4.91 -11.03
CA LEU A 117 13.11 -5.76 -10.83
C LEU A 117 12.49 -6.10 -12.19
N SER A 118 12.76 -7.30 -12.67
CA SER A 118 12.40 -7.77 -14.02
C SER A 118 11.28 -8.82 -14.02
N SER A 119 10.94 -9.35 -12.84
CA SER A 119 9.87 -10.32 -12.65
C SER A 119 8.97 -9.85 -11.50
N LEU A 120 7.69 -9.74 -11.77
CA LEU A 120 6.65 -9.38 -10.80
C LEU A 120 5.65 -10.52 -10.67
N ARG A 121 5.49 -11.04 -9.46
CA ARG A 121 4.36 -11.92 -9.12
C ARG A 121 3.35 -11.19 -8.25
N ILE A 122 2.09 -11.54 -8.43
CA ILE A 122 0.97 -10.97 -7.68
C ILE A 122 0.19 -12.11 -7.07
N TRP A 123 0.08 -12.07 -5.76
CA TRP A 123 -0.79 -12.98 -5.03
C TRP A 123 -1.95 -12.22 -4.40
N ASN A 124 -3.12 -12.80 -4.42
CA ASN A 124 -4.28 -12.31 -3.69
C ASN A 124 -5.18 -13.47 -3.30
N ARG A 125 -5.86 -13.39 -2.16
CA ARG A 125 -6.83 -14.39 -1.70
C ARG A 125 -7.88 -14.73 -2.77
N SER A 126 -8.31 -13.75 -3.56
CA SER A 126 -9.14 -13.94 -4.75
C SER A 126 -8.23 -14.01 -5.97
N ALA A 127 -8.06 -15.20 -6.54
CA ALA A 127 -7.23 -15.41 -7.74
C ALA A 127 -7.65 -14.55 -8.94
N PRO A 128 -8.96 -14.35 -9.23
CA PRO A 128 -9.38 -13.46 -10.31
C PRO A 128 -8.90 -12.01 -10.14
N ARG A 129 -8.81 -11.49 -8.90
CA ARG A 129 -8.27 -10.15 -8.65
C ARG A 129 -6.77 -10.07 -8.89
N ALA A 130 -6.02 -11.10 -8.54
CA ALA A 130 -4.58 -11.16 -8.83
C ALA A 130 -4.34 -11.17 -10.35
N GLU A 131 -5.11 -11.97 -11.10
CA GLU A 131 -5.00 -12.01 -12.56
C GLU A 131 -5.42 -10.68 -13.22
N ALA A 132 -6.49 -10.05 -12.75
CA ALA A 132 -6.90 -8.74 -13.26
C ALA A 132 -5.81 -7.68 -13.07
N LEU A 133 -5.16 -7.65 -11.91
CA LEU A 133 -4.04 -6.74 -11.66
C LEU A 133 -2.81 -7.09 -12.53
N ALA A 134 -2.50 -8.37 -12.69
CA ALA A 134 -1.41 -8.79 -13.55
C ALA A 134 -1.67 -8.39 -15.02
N ALA A 135 -2.92 -8.53 -15.49
CA ALA A 135 -3.32 -8.12 -16.83
C ALA A 135 -3.21 -6.60 -17.04
N ASP A 136 -3.67 -5.80 -16.07
CA ASP A 136 -3.52 -4.32 -16.12
C ASP A 136 -2.05 -3.91 -16.19
N LEU A 137 -1.19 -4.52 -15.39
CA LEU A 137 0.24 -4.21 -15.39
C LEU A 137 0.93 -4.66 -16.69
N ARG A 138 0.54 -5.81 -17.26
CA ARG A 138 1.01 -6.24 -18.59
C ARG A 138 0.60 -5.25 -19.69
N ALA A 139 -0.62 -4.74 -19.65
CA ALA A 139 -1.07 -3.71 -20.58
C ALA A 139 -0.25 -2.41 -20.53
N ARG A 140 0.39 -2.15 -19.37
CA ARG A 140 1.34 -1.03 -19.16
C ARG A 140 2.80 -1.39 -19.49
N GLY A 141 3.05 -2.55 -20.09
CA GLY A 141 4.39 -3.00 -20.46
C GLY A 141 5.20 -3.63 -19.32
N ILE A 142 4.59 -3.91 -18.17
CA ILE A 142 5.25 -4.53 -17.02
C ILE A 142 5.05 -6.05 -17.11
N ARG A 143 6.15 -6.81 -17.01
CA ARG A 143 6.09 -8.28 -16.97
C ARG A 143 5.55 -8.74 -15.62
N ALA A 144 4.26 -9.06 -15.55
CA ALA A 144 3.54 -9.43 -14.34
C ALA A 144 2.77 -10.75 -14.52
N GLU A 145 2.79 -11.58 -13.49
CA GLU A 145 2.10 -12.88 -13.44
C GLU A 145 1.34 -13.02 -12.12
N ALA A 146 0.12 -13.56 -12.17
CA ALA A 146 -0.58 -13.98 -10.96
C ALA A 146 -0.05 -15.34 -10.48
N THR A 147 -0.02 -15.51 -9.15
CA THR A 147 0.32 -16.79 -8.52
C THR A 147 -0.71 -17.15 -7.46
N GLN A 148 -0.94 -18.44 -7.25
CA GLN A 148 -1.77 -18.95 -6.17
C GLN A 148 -0.93 -19.58 -5.04
N ASP A 149 0.31 -19.94 -5.32
CA ASP A 149 1.26 -20.46 -4.33
C ASP A 149 2.03 -19.30 -3.70
N LEU A 150 1.49 -18.81 -2.58
CA LEU A 150 2.10 -17.73 -1.83
C LEU A 150 3.46 -18.13 -1.23
N ASP A 151 3.53 -19.34 -0.67
CA ASP A 151 4.73 -19.80 0.03
C ASP A 151 5.91 -19.93 -0.93
N ALA A 152 5.71 -20.52 -2.11
CA ALA A 152 6.74 -20.59 -3.14
C ALA A 152 7.12 -19.20 -3.67
N ALA A 153 6.15 -18.30 -3.83
CA ALA A 153 6.43 -16.93 -4.27
C ALA A 153 7.24 -16.13 -3.24
N VAL A 154 6.95 -16.29 -1.95
CA VAL A 154 7.72 -15.68 -0.85
C VAL A 154 9.15 -16.19 -0.84
N ALA A 155 9.34 -17.51 -0.96
CA ALA A 155 10.67 -18.13 -0.95
C ALA A 155 11.58 -17.66 -2.11
N GLU A 156 11.00 -17.24 -3.22
CA GLU A 156 11.73 -16.78 -4.39
C GLU A 156 11.95 -15.26 -4.45
N ALA A 157 11.15 -14.46 -3.75
CA ALA A 157 11.16 -13.01 -3.89
C ALA A 157 12.41 -12.35 -3.30
N ASP A 158 12.90 -11.29 -3.96
CA ASP A 158 13.93 -10.39 -3.41
C ASP A 158 13.30 -9.22 -2.65
N VAL A 159 12.12 -8.80 -3.13
CA VAL A 159 11.31 -7.74 -2.54
C VAL A 159 9.88 -8.27 -2.42
N ILE A 160 9.30 -8.13 -1.24
CA ILE A 160 7.92 -8.51 -0.94
C ILE A 160 7.22 -7.28 -0.41
N SER A 161 6.10 -6.87 -1.04
CA SER A 161 5.29 -5.79 -0.52
C SER A 161 3.87 -6.28 -0.25
N CYS A 162 3.44 -6.15 1.01
CA CYS A 162 2.12 -6.54 1.48
C CYS A 162 1.22 -5.32 1.59
N VAL A 163 0.10 -5.36 0.85
CA VAL A 163 -0.90 -4.28 0.78
C VAL A 163 -2.29 -4.83 1.09
N THR A 164 -2.38 -5.62 2.15
CA THR A 164 -3.61 -6.32 2.55
C THR A 164 -4.19 -5.74 3.84
N MET A 165 -5.44 -6.06 4.13
CA MET A 165 -6.05 -5.84 5.45
C MET A 165 -6.20 -7.17 6.18
N SER A 166 -5.20 -8.04 6.08
CA SER A 166 -5.26 -9.36 6.72
C SER A 166 -5.18 -9.24 8.24
N ARG A 167 -5.98 -10.06 8.92
CA ARG A 167 -5.89 -10.26 10.37
C ARG A 167 -5.08 -11.49 10.76
N LYS A 168 -4.64 -12.26 9.76
CA LYS A 168 -3.78 -13.43 9.95
C LYS A 168 -2.50 -13.26 9.14
N PRO A 169 -1.34 -13.63 9.70
CA PRO A 169 -0.08 -13.56 8.98
C PRO A 169 -0.15 -14.31 7.64
N LEU A 170 0.30 -13.66 6.59
CA LEU A 170 0.43 -14.20 5.24
C LEU A 170 1.88 -14.54 4.93
N ILE A 171 2.81 -13.68 5.36
CA ILE A 171 4.24 -13.89 5.16
C ILE A 171 4.78 -14.68 6.33
N LYS A 172 5.44 -15.79 6.01
CA LYS A 172 6.12 -16.67 6.96
C LYS A 172 7.62 -16.37 6.93
N GLY A 173 8.17 -15.91 8.04
CA GLY A 173 9.59 -15.58 8.15
C GLY A 173 10.52 -16.73 7.80
N ALA A 174 10.12 -17.97 8.11
CA ALA A 174 10.89 -19.17 7.80
C ALA A 174 11.14 -19.38 6.29
N LEU A 175 10.29 -18.81 5.43
CA LEU A 175 10.41 -18.92 3.97
C LEU A 175 11.24 -17.80 3.35
N LEU A 176 11.52 -16.73 4.08
CA LEU A 176 12.27 -15.59 3.56
C LEU A 176 13.72 -16.00 3.28
N LYS A 177 14.18 -15.70 2.10
CA LYS A 177 15.61 -15.87 1.79
C LYS A 177 16.46 -14.78 2.45
N PRO A 178 17.73 -15.05 2.75
CA PRO A 178 18.63 -14.04 3.31
C PRO A 178 18.69 -12.78 2.44
N GLY A 179 18.59 -11.62 3.09
CA GLY A 179 18.64 -10.33 2.41
C GLY A 179 17.35 -9.91 1.68
N ALA A 180 16.26 -10.68 1.75
CA ALA A 180 14.99 -10.24 1.19
C ALA A 180 14.47 -8.99 1.91
N HIS A 181 13.97 -8.02 1.14
CA HIS A 181 13.29 -6.85 1.68
C HIS A 181 11.79 -7.13 1.82
N VAL A 182 11.23 -6.85 3.00
CA VAL A 182 9.79 -7.02 3.27
C VAL A 182 9.21 -5.66 3.65
N ASP A 183 8.23 -5.21 2.87
CA ASP A 183 7.49 -3.98 3.03
C ASP A 183 6.05 -4.30 3.47
N LEU A 184 5.68 -3.92 4.70
CA LEU A 184 4.38 -4.22 5.31
C LEU A 184 3.56 -2.93 5.39
N VAL A 185 2.59 -2.77 4.51
CA VAL A 185 1.87 -1.51 4.30
C VAL A 185 0.43 -1.58 4.78
N GLY A 186 -0.19 -2.74 4.73
CA GLY A 186 -1.63 -2.84 4.82
C GLY A 186 -2.19 -2.94 6.24
N ALA A 187 -1.40 -3.36 7.21
CA ALA A 187 -1.83 -3.54 8.60
C ALA A 187 -1.74 -2.21 9.38
N TYR A 188 -2.86 -1.53 9.54
CA TYR A 188 -2.95 -0.23 10.25
C TYR A 188 -3.85 -0.26 11.50
N LEU A 189 -4.62 -1.34 11.72
CA LEU A 189 -5.40 -1.54 12.94
C LEU A 189 -4.71 -2.57 13.86
N PRO A 190 -4.96 -2.51 15.18
CA PRO A 190 -4.31 -3.38 16.16
C PRO A 190 -4.52 -4.89 15.92
N ASP A 191 -5.61 -5.26 15.29
CA ASP A 191 -5.99 -6.63 14.96
C ASP A 191 -5.54 -7.08 13.56
N MET A 192 -4.89 -6.22 12.79
CA MET A 192 -4.37 -6.53 11.46
C MET A 192 -2.93 -7.01 11.52
N ARG A 193 -2.63 -8.01 10.69
CA ARG A 193 -1.30 -8.59 10.67
C ARG A 193 -1.00 -9.25 9.32
N GLU A 194 0.09 -8.83 8.67
CA GLU A 194 0.50 -9.34 7.35
C GLU A 194 1.65 -10.35 7.44
N ALA A 195 2.50 -10.28 8.46
CA ALA A 195 3.65 -11.17 8.65
C ALA A 195 3.65 -11.82 10.03
N ASP A 196 4.30 -12.96 10.16
CA ASP A 196 4.46 -13.68 11.42
C ASP A 196 5.59 -13.10 12.30
N ASP A 197 5.70 -13.60 13.54
CA ASP A 197 6.75 -13.18 14.48
C ASP A 197 8.16 -13.54 13.99
N ASP A 198 8.28 -14.61 13.23
CA ASP A 198 9.58 -15.04 12.73
C ASP A 198 10.13 -14.07 11.69
N THR A 199 9.25 -13.48 10.89
CA THR A 199 9.62 -12.37 9.97
C THR A 199 10.26 -11.23 10.75
N MET A 200 9.67 -10.81 11.88
CA MET A 200 10.19 -9.71 12.71
C MET A 200 11.49 -10.08 13.41
N ARG A 201 11.59 -11.31 13.95
CA ARG A 201 12.83 -11.76 14.65
C ARG A 201 14.03 -11.87 13.73
N ARG A 202 13.82 -12.22 12.46
CA ARG A 202 14.89 -12.40 11.46
C ARG A 202 15.24 -11.11 10.73
N GLY A 203 14.35 -10.12 10.76
CA GLY A 203 14.52 -8.85 10.07
C GLY A 203 15.36 -7.85 10.86
N THR A 204 15.99 -6.92 10.13
CA THR A 204 16.44 -5.63 10.67
C THR A 204 15.35 -4.61 10.34
N VAL A 205 14.82 -3.94 11.35
CA VAL A 205 13.72 -2.96 11.23
C VAL A 205 14.26 -1.54 11.36
#